data_c226d6beac59e73ba8651479efc2275c
#
_entry.id   c226d6beac59e73ba8651479efc2275c
#
_cell.length_a   1.000
_cell.length_b   1.000
_cell.length_c   1.000
_cell.angle_alpha   90.00
_cell.angle_beta   90.00
_cell.angle_gamma   90.00
#
_symmetry.space_group_name_H-M   'P 1'
#
loop_
_entity.id
_entity.type
_entity.pdbx_description
1 polymer ?
#
loop_
_entity_poly.entity_id
_entity_poly.type
_entity_poly.pdbx_seq_one_letter_code
_entity_poly.pdbx_strand_id
1 'polypeptide(L)'
;MTAKPIPEGYHSLTPNLTVDRGLEALDFYAQAFGAELVRKLVMGGKLMHSELRIGDSLFSVSDPFEDFGLAAPVAGEPLSSSILIYTEDVDALYDRALAAGATEINRPSDQFHGDRAGSLRDPFGHRWMLATHTEDMSEEEMQRRTEEAMAGSK
;
A
#
# COMPACT_ATOMS: atom_id res chain seq x y z
N MET A 1 -20.36 -27.48 3.28
CA MET A 1 -20.53 -26.04 3.62
C MET A 1 -20.71 -25.25 2.35
N THR A 2 -21.68 -24.37 2.34
CA THR A 2 -21.88 -23.46 1.21
C THR A 2 -20.92 -22.28 1.36
N ALA A 3 -20.03 -22.10 0.39
CA ALA A 3 -19.11 -20.99 0.38
C ALA A 3 -19.76 -19.73 -0.20
N LYS A 4 -19.40 -18.57 0.35
CA LYS A 4 -19.75 -17.28 -0.27
C LYS A 4 -18.83 -17.05 -1.47
N PRO A 5 -19.35 -16.60 -2.62
CA PRO A 5 -18.50 -16.29 -3.78
C PRO A 5 -17.43 -15.24 -3.51
N ILE A 6 -17.73 -14.26 -2.65
CA ILE A 6 -16.76 -13.31 -2.11
C ILE A 6 -16.55 -13.70 -0.65
N PRO A 7 -15.35 -14.13 -0.26
CA PRO A 7 -15.10 -14.58 1.10
C PRO A 7 -15.39 -13.49 2.13
N GLU A 8 -15.71 -13.89 3.35
CA GLU A 8 -16.00 -12.98 4.45
C GLU A 8 -14.83 -12.01 4.68
N GLY A 9 -15.13 -10.72 4.78
CA GLY A 9 -14.13 -9.67 5.00
C GLY A 9 -13.42 -9.20 3.74
N TYR A 10 -13.65 -9.85 2.59
CA TYR A 10 -13.08 -9.43 1.31
C TYR A 10 -14.03 -8.49 0.56
N HIS A 11 -13.44 -7.61 -0.23
CA HIS A 11 -14.12 -6.81 -1.24
C HIS A 11 -13.86 -7.40 -2.63
N SER A 12 -14.44 -6.82 -3.68
CA SER A 12 -14.24 -7.32 -5.05
C SER A 12 -12.79 -7.24 -5.52
N LEU A 13 -12.06 -6.23 -5.05
CA LEU A 13 -10.64 -6.05 -5.38
C LEU A 13 -9.79 -6.42 -4.16
N THR A 14 -8.78 -7.22 -4.40
CA THR A 14 -7.82 -7.62 -3.36
C THR A 14 -6.40 -7.47 -3.90
N PRO A 15 -5.58 -6.57 -3.36
CA PRO A 15 -4.18 -6.48 -3.75
C PRO A 15 -3.41 -7.77 -3.44
N ASN A 16 -2.58 -8.22 -4.38
CA ASN A 16 -1.66 -9.32 -4.18
C ASN A 16 -0.25 -8.82 -4.45
N LEU A 17 0.60 -8.84 -3.43
CA LEU A 17 1.97 -8.37 -3.53
C LEU A 17 2.94 -9.54 -3.57
N THR A 18 3.86 -9.48 -4.53
CA THR A 18 4.98 -10.41 -4.59
C THR A 18 6.22 -9.70 -4.04
N VAL A 19 6.91 -10.32 -3.09
CA VAL A 19 8.09 -9.78 -2.43
C VAL A 19 9.19 -10.84 -2.39
N ASP A 20 10.44 -10.42 -2.35
CA ASP A 20 11.58 -11.36 -2.36
C ASP A 20 11.88 -12.01 -1.00
N ARG A 21 11.28 -11.51 0.08
CA ARG A 21 11.47 -12.00 1.45
C ARG A 21 10.13 -11.97 2.20
N GLY A 22 9.24 -12.89 1.81
CA GLY A 22 7.86 -12.88 2.26
C GLY A 22 7.67 -12.88 3.77
N LEU A 23 8.39 -13.73 4.49
CA LEU A 23 8.26 -13.82 5.95
C LEU A 23 8.70 -12.52 6.64
N GLU A 24 9.78 -11.89 6.17
CA GLU A 24 10.22 -10.59 6.68
C GLU A 24 9.20 -9.49 6.37
N ALA A 25 8.56 -9.58 5.20
CA ALA A 25 7.55 -8.61 4.79
C ALA A 25 6.34 -8.62 5.72
N LEU A 26 5.91 -9.78 6.22
CA LEU A 26 4.82 -9.87 7.18
C LEU A 26 5.13 -9.05 8.45
N ASP A 27 6.34 -9.17 8.96
CA ASP A 27 6.77 -8.42 10.14
C ASP A 27 6.84 -6.91 9.86
N PHE A 28 7.37 -6.54 8.68
CA PHE A 28 7.42 -5.15 8.27
C PHE A 28 6.04 -4.51 8.21
N TYR A 29 5.09 -5.15 7.52
CA TYR A 29 3.75 -4.59 7.37
C TYR A 29 3.00 -4.50 8.71
N ALA A 30 3.26 -5.42 9.62
CA ALA A 30 2.73 -5.34 10.98
C ALA A 30 3.30 -4.12 11.73
N GLN A 31 4.60 -3.92 11.66
CA GLN A 31 5.27 -2.80 12.34
C GLN A 31 4.96 -1.45 11.70
N ALA A 32 5.01 -1.39 10.37
CA ALA A 32 4.86 -0.13 9.62
C ALA A 32 3.41 0.36 9.56
N PHE A 33 2.47 -0.53 9.27
CA PHE A 33 1.08 -0.17 8.97
C PHE A 33 0.07 -0.76 9.93
N GLY A 34 0.52 -1.52 10.94
CA GLY A 34 -0.39 -2.20 11.86
C GLY A 34 -1.16 -3.34 11.20
N ALA A 35 -0.61 -3.94 10.15
CA ALA A 35 -1.26 -5.04 9.46
C ALA A 35 -1.38 -6.25 10.40
N GLU A 36 -2.57 -6.82 10.45
CA GLU A 36 -2.83 -8.05 11.19
C GLU A 36 -2.69 -9.26 10.26
N LEU A 37 -1.91 -10.24 10.67
CA LEU A 37 -1.80 -11.50 9.94
C LEU A 37 -3.03 -12.35 10.21
N VAL A 38 -3.84 -12.61 9.18
CA VAL A 38 -5.03 -13.45 9.26
C VAL A 38 -4.68 -14.90 9.01
N ARG A 39 -3.83 -15.14 8.01
CA ARG A 39 -3.45 -16.49 7.59
C ARG A 39 -2.11 -16.47 6.87
N LYS A 40 -1.33 -17.55 7.04
CA LYS A 40 -0.14 -17.77 6.21
C LYS A 40 0.03 -19.26 5.88
N LEU A 41 0.59 -19.51 4.72
CA LEU A 41 0.96 -20.85 4.26
C LEU A 41 2.44 -20.80 3.88
N VAL A 42 3.25 -21.59 4.59
CA VAL A 42 4.70 -21.65 4.40
C VAL A 42 5.08 -23.06 3.96
N MET A 43 5.95 -23.15 2.97
CA MET A 43 6.49 -24.42 2.50
C MET A 43 7.96 -24.25 2.13
N GLY A 44 8.83 -25.07 2.71
CA GLY A 44 10.26 -25.02 2.40
C GLY A 44 10.92 -23.67 2.70
N GLY A 45 10.45 -23.00 3.74
CA GLY A 45 10.96 -21.67 4.11
C GLY A 45 10.42 -20.52 3.27
N LYS A 46 9.56 -20.80 2.28
CA LYS A 46 8.94 -19.77 1.44
C LYS A 46 7.52 -19.50 1.86
N LEU A 47 7.15 -18.22 1.82
CA LEU A 47 5.78 -17.78 2.00
C LEU A 47 5.00 -18.02 0.72
N MET A 48 4.16 -19.06 0.73
CA MET A 48 3.38 -19.47 -0.43
C MET A 48 2.14 -18.59 -0.60
N HIS A 49 1.53 -18.19 0.52
CA HIS A 49 0.35 -17.35 0.56
C HIS A 49 0.23 -16.72 1.94
N SER A 50 -0.31 -15.53 1.99
CA SER A 50 -0.71 -14.91 3.25
C SER A 50 -1.91 -13.99 3.04
N GLU A 51 -2.61 -13.73 4.11
CA GLU A 51 -3.71 -12.78 4.16
C GLU A 51 -3.46 -11.85 5.33
N LEU A 52 -3.42 -10.55 5.05
CA LEU A 52 -3.21 -9.49 6.03
C LEU A 52 -4.37 -8.51 5.98
N ARG A 53 -4.64 -7.87 7.12
CA ARG A 53 -5.67 -6.83 7.21
C ARG A 53 -5.04 -5.51 7.64
N ILE A 54 -5.34 -4.45 6.89
CA ILE A 54 -5.10 -3.07 7.30
C ILE A 54 -6.46 -2.37 7.30
N GLY A 55 -6.88 -1.87 8.46
CA GLY A 55 -8.21 -1.26 8.60
C GLY A 55 -9.33 -2.24 8.21
N ASP A 56 -10.09 -1.88 7.19
CA ASP A 56 -11.20 -2.68 6.65
C ASP A 56 -10.80 -3.56 5.46
N SER A 57 -9.54 -3.54 5.05
CA SER A 57 -9.10 -4.11 3.78
C SER A 57 -8.14 -5.27 3.96
N LEU A 58 -8.37 -6.32 3.18
CA LEU A 58 -7.49 -7.48 3.11
C LEU A 58 -6.58 -7.39 1.89
N PHE A 59 -5.35 -7.85 2.03
CA PHE A 59 -4.41 -8.00 0.93
C PHE A 59 -3.54 -9.24 1.17
N SER A 60 -2.88 -9.71 0.14
CA SER A 60 -2.00 -10.87 0.25
C SER A 60 -0.56 -10.54 -0.09
N VAL A 61 0.35 -11.31 0.49
CA VAL A 61 1.79 -11.22 0.26
C VAL A 61 2.33 -12.62 0.07
N SER A 62 3.21 -12.80 -0.91
CA SER A 62 3.89 -14.07 -1.14
C SER A 62 5.29 -13.86 -1.69
N ASP A 63 6.12 -14.89 -1.56
CA ASP A 63 7.39 -14.98 -2.29
C ASP A 63 7.14 -15.13 -3.80
N PRO A 64 8.15 -14.91 -4.66
CA PRO A 64 7.97 -15.01 -6.10
C PRO A 64 7.63 -16.42 -6.56
N PHE A 65 6.80 -16.49 -7.60
CA PHE A 65 6.50 -17.73 -8.34
C PHE A 65 6.74 -17.47 -9.82
N GLU A 66 7.97 -17.68 -10.27
CA GLU A 66 8.39 -17.40 -11.65
C GLU A 66 7.56 -18.15 -12.68
N ASP A 67 7.19 -19.40 -12.38
CA ASP A 67 6.35 -20.22 -13.26
C ASP A 67 4.97 -19.61 -13.52
N PHE A 68 4.49 -18.76 -12.62
CA PHE A 68 3.23 -18.03 -12.76
C PHE A 68 3.41 -16.58 -13.18
N GLY A 69 4.64 -16.18 -13.52
CA GLY A 69 4.94 -14.82 -13.90
C GLY A 69 4.89 -13.79 -12.75
N LEU A 70 5.04 -14.26 -11.51
CA LEU A 70 5.02 -13.43 -10.32
C LEU A 70 6.43 -13.15 -9.83
N ALA A 71 6.87 -11.91 -10.01
CA ALA A 71 8.21 -11.47 -9.64
C ALA A 71 8.13 -10.32 -8.61
N ALA A 72 9.14 -10.26 -7.75
CA ALA A 72 9.30 -9.13 -6.84
C ALA A 72 9.77 -7.88 -7.61
N PRO A 73 9.49 -6.66 -7.11
CA PRO A 73 10.01 -5.44 -7.71
C PRO A 73 11.53 -5.43 -7.76
N VAL A 74 12.08 -4.81 -8.80
CA VAL A 74 13.53 -4.59 -8.92
C VAL A 74 13.89 -3.26 -8.26
N ALA A 75 14.90 -3.28 -7.39
CA ALA A 75 15.34 -2.09 -6.67
C ALA A 75 15.73 -0.97 -7.63
N GLY A 76 15.22 0.23 -7.37
CA GLY A 76 15.53 1.42 -8.16
C GLY A 76 14.73 1.57 -9.45
N GLU A 77 13.97 0.56 -9.88
CA GLU A 77 13.15 0.66 -11.09
C GLU A 77 11.77 1.27 -10.81
N PRO A 78 11.21 1.99 -11.79
CA PRO A 78 9.84 2.50 -11.69
C PRO A 78 8.82 1.36 -11.56
N LEU A 79 7.73 1.64 -10.87
CA LEU A 79 6.63 0.70 -10.69
C LEU A 79 5.40 1.16 -11.47
N SER A 80 4.65 0.19 -11.97
CA SER A 80 3.40 0.45 -12.70
C SER A 80 2.20 0.64 -11.77
N SER A 81 2.35 0.35 -10.47
CA SER A 81 1.25 0.45 -9.51
C SER A 81 1.75 0.92 -8.15
N SER A 82 0.82 1.43 -7.36
CA SER A 82 1.04 1.76 -5.96
C SER A 82 -0.21 1.40 -5.16
N ILE A 83 -0.06 1.31 -3.84
CA ILE A 83 -1.18 1.07 -2.95
C ILE A 83 -1.38 2.30 -2.09
N LEU A 84 -2.62 2.76 -1.98
CA LEU A 84 -2.97 3.92 -1.17
C LEU A 84 -3.67 3.45 0.10
N ILE A 85 -3.16 3.92 1.25
CA ILE A 85 -3.82 3.73 2.55
C ILE A 85 -4.40 5.07 2.98
N TYR A 86 -5.72 5.11 3.21
CA TYR A 86 -6.34 6.22 3.92
C TYR A 86 -6.30 5.97 5.42
N THR A 87 -5.93 6.99 6.18
CA THR A 87 -5.79 6.93 7.63
C THR A 87 -6.25 8.25 8.25
N GLU A 88 -6.60 8.23 9.52
CA GLU A 88 -6.99 9.44 10.25
C GLU A 88 -5.81 10.38 10.52
N ASP A 89 -4.60 9.85 10.63
CA ASP A 89 -3.38 10.63 10.91
C ASP A 89 -2.23 10.14 10.01
N VAL A 90 -2.13 10.75 8.83
CA VAL A 90 -1.12 10.38 7.84
C VAL A 90 0.31 10.63 8.33
N ASP A 91 0.55 11.72 9.09
CA ASP A 91 1.89 12.03 9.59
C ASP A 91 2.38 10.95 10.55
N ALA A 92 1.54 10.50 11.47
CA ALA A 92 1.89 9.46 12.43
C ALA A 92 2.15 8.12 11.73
N LEU A 93 1.31 7.74 10.76
CA LEU A 93 1.50 6.50 10.01
C LEU A 93 2.77 6.54 9.17
N TYR A 94 3.06 7.68 8.55
CA TYR A 94 4.24 7.89 7.74
C TYR A 94 5.52 7.74 8.58
N ASP A 95 5.59 8.41 9.73
CA ASP A 95 6.74 8.32 10.63
C ASP A 95 6.94 6.90 11.16
N ARG A 96 5.84 6.21 11.48
CA ARG A 96 5.88 4.81 11.91
C ARG A 96 6.47 3.90 10.83
N ALA A 97 6.09 4.10 9.57
CA ALA A 97 6.59 3.32 8.45
C ALA A 97 8.09 3.58 8.20
N LEU A 98 8.54 4.83 8.29
CA LEU A 98 9.95 5.15 8.18
C LEU A 98 10.77 4.50 9.32
N ALA A 99 10.26 4.54 10.54
CA ALA A 99 10.92 3.90 11.69
C ALA A 99 11.02 2.38 11.51
N ALA A 100 10.08 1.76 10.80
CA ALA A 100 10.11 0.33 10.50
C ALA A 100 11.05 -0.04 9.35
N GLY A 101 11.55 0.91 8.58
CA GLY A 101 12.52 0.68 7.51
C GLY A 101 12.11 1.09 6.11
N ALA A 102 10.97 1.77 5.95
CA ALA A 102 10.57 2.33 4.65
C ALA A 102 11.50 3.45 4.21
N THR A 103 11.61 3.66 2.91
CA THR A 103 12.36 4.75 2.30
C THR A 103 11.43 5.88 1.90
N GLU A 104 11.75 7.10 2.32
CA GLU A 104 10.98 8.29 1.98
C GLU A 104 11.02 8.58 0.48
N ILE A 105 9.86 8.89 -0.09
CA ILE A 105 9.77 9.47 -1.44
C ILE A 105 9.31 10.92 -1.32
N ASN A 106 8.13 11.14 -0.76
CA ASN A 106 7.60 12.47 -0.48
C ASN A 106 6.97 12.50 0.91
N ARG A 107 7.39 13.42 1.75
CA ARG A 107 6.76 13.60 3.06
C ARG A 107 5.32 14.05 2.91
N PRO A 108 4.44 13.71 3.90
CA PRO A 108 3.06 14.20 3.87
C PRO A 108 3.00 15.72 3.76
N SER A 109 2.19 16.19 2.84
CA SER A 109 1.88 17.60 2.66
C SER A 109 0.45 17.77 2.15
N ASP A 110 -0.11 18.96 2.37
CA ASP A 110 -1.45 19.26 1.91
C ASP A 110 -1.47 19.39 0.39
N GLN A 111 -2.32 18.58 -0.24
CA GLN A 111 -2.45 18.55 -1.69
C GLN A 111 -3.65 19.38 -2.14
N PHE A 112 -3.59 19.90 -3.36
CA PHE A 112 -4.66 20.73 -3.90
C PHE A 112 -5.99 19.97 -4.08
N HIS A 113 -5.92 18.65 -4.19
CA HIS A 113 -7.10 17.81 -4.44
C HIS A 113 -7.86 17.37 -3.17
N GLY A 114 -7.52 17.90 -2.01
CA GLY A 114 -8.28 17.67 -0.79
C GLY A 114 -7.77 16.58 0.14
N ASP A 115 -6.55 16.11 -0.09
CA ASP A 115 -5.89 15.17 0.80
C ASP A 115 -4.60 15.77 1.34
N ARG A 116 -4.23 15.36 2.55
CA ARG A 116 -2.85 15.45 3.02
C ARG A 116 -2.21 14.10 2.74
N ALA A 117 -1.20 14.05 1.90
CA ALA A 117 -0.65 12.80 1.39
C ALA A 117 0.86 12.80 1.28
N GLY A 118 1.44 11.64 1.47
CA GLY A 118 2.85 11.35 1.25
C GLY A 118 3.03 10.01 0.57
N SER A 119 4.25 9.71 0.16
CA SER A 119 4.58 8.43 -0.45
C SER A 119 5.92 7.92 0.04
N LEU A 120 6.04 6.62 0.09
CA LEU A 120 7.23 5.91 0.50
C LEU A 120 7.37 4.60 -0.27
N ARG A 121 8.53 4.00 -0.16
CA ARG A 121 8.80 2.69 -0.72
C ARG A 121 9.13 1.74 0.42
N ASP A 122 8.53 0.57 0.41
CA ASP A 122 8.83 -0.43 1.43
C ASP A 122 10.18 -1.11 1.15
N PRO A 123 10.76 -1.87 2.11
CA PRO A 123 12.05 -2.53 1.91
C PRO A 123 12.04 -3.61 0.82
N PHE A 124 10.87 -3.99 0.33
CA PHE A 124 10.67 -5.01 -0.69
C PHE A 124 10.41 -4.44 -2.08
N GLY A 125 10.41 -3.11 -2.16
CA GLY A 125 10.34 -2.38 -3.42
C GLY A 125 8.95 -1.88 -3.83
N HIS A 126 7.91 -2.18 -3.08
CA HIS A 126 6.55 -1.67 -3.39
C HIS A 126 6.38 -0.23 -2.94
N ARG A 127 5.65 0.54 -3.75
CA ARG A 127 5.31 1.93 -3.46
C ARG A 127 3.97 2.02 -2.76
N TRP A 128 3.95 2.78 -1.67
CA TRP A 128 2.77 3.07 -0.87
C TRP A 128 2.53 4.56 -0.84
N MET A 129 1.28 4.93 -1.02
CA MET A 129 0.80 6.29 -0.77
C MET A 129 0.00 6.25 0.52
N LEU A 130 0.22 7.24 1.38
CA LEU A 130 -0.51 7.37 2.63
C LEU A 130 -1.22 8.71 2.62
N ALA A 131 -2.49 8.74 3.00
CA ALA A 131 -3.27 9.96 2.94
C ALA A 131 -4.29 10.06 4.07
N THR A 132 -4.57 11.28 4.45
CA THR A 132 -5.75 11.66 5.24
C THR A 132 -6.60 12.57 4.37
N HIS A 133 -7.86 12.21 4.18
CA HIS A 133 -8.81 13.05 3.44
C HIS A 133 -9.17 14.26 4.30
N THR A 134 -8.96 15.45 3.79
CA THR A 134 -9.11 16.70 4.56
C THR A 134 -10.22 17.60 4.06
N GLU A 135 -10.64 17.44 2.81
CA GLU A 135 -11.62 18.31 2.19
C GLU A 135 -12.38 17.60 1.07
N ASP A 136 -13.71 17.66 1.13
CA ASP A 136 -14.55 17.26 0.01
C ASP A 136 -14.67 18.42 -0.98
N MET A 137 -14.58 18.13 -2.27
CA MET A 137 -14.76 19.16 -3.28
C MET A 137 -15.49 18.62 -4.51
N SER A 138 -16.12 19.54 -5.26
CA SER A 138 -16.77 19.19 -6.51
C SER A 138 -15.76 18.89 -7.62
N GLU A 139 -16.21 18.21 -8.67
CA GLU A 139 -15.38 17.97 -9.87
C GLU A 139 -14.90 19.29 -10.50
N GLU A 140 -15.78 20.30 -10.52
CA GLU A 140 -15.43 21.63 -11.07
C GLU A 140 -14.30 22.28 -10.27
N GLU A 141 -14.38 22.24 -8.95
CA GLU A 141 -13.33 22.78 -8.08
C GLU A 141 -12.03 21.99 -8.21
N MET A 142 -12.13 20.69 -8.30
CA MET A 142 -10.98 19.82 -8.52
C MET A 142 -10.28 20.19 -9.83
N GLN A 143 -11.04 20.34 -10.91
CA GLN A 143 -10.51 20.72 -12.22
C GLN A 143 -9.82 22.08 -12.14
N ARG A 144 -10.47 23.08 -11.52
CA ARG A 144 -9.91 24.43 -11.37
C ARG A 144 -8.56 24.40 -10.63
N ARG A 145 -8.50 23.70 -9.50
CA ARG A 145 -7.26 23.59 -8.73
C ARG A 145 -6.17 22.84 -9.46
N THR A 146 -6.55 21.82 -10.23
CA THR A 146 -5.60 21.09 -11.09
C THR A 146 -4.97 22.00 -12.12
N GLU A 147 -5.78 22.81 -12.79
CA GLU A 147 -5.30 23.77 -13.78
C GLU A 147 -4.36 24.81 -13.18
N GLU A 148 -4.70 25.33 -11.99
CA GLU A 148 -3.85 26.27 -11.27
C GLU A 148 -2.51 25.63 -10.88
N ALA A 149 -2.55 24.40 -10.34
CA ALA A 149 -1.35 23.69 -9.94
C ALA A 149 -0.43 23.38 -11.13
N MET A 150 -0.99 23.01 -12.27
CA MET A 150 -0.24 22.74 -13.49
C MET A 150 0.33 24.02 -14.08
N ALA A 151 -0.38 25.14 -14.04
CA ALA A 151 0.11 26.44 -14.50
C ALA A 151 1.26 26.95 -13.62
N GLY A 152 1.22 26.71 -12.31
CA GLY A 152 2.28 27.10 -11.37
C GLY A 152 3.55 26.27 -11.47
N SER A 153 3.52 25.15 -12.21
CA SER A 153 4.66 24.23 -12.36
C SER A 153 5.60 24.57 -13.51
N LYS A 154 5.36 25.67 -14.22
CA LYS A 154 6.16 26.11 -15.38
C LYS A 154 7.32 27.02 -14.94
#